data_9f5271c1c4e8e88c78f739ceab120626
#
_entry.id   9f5271c1c4e8e88c78f739ceab120626
#
_cell.length_a   1.000
_cell.length_b   1.000
_cell.length_c   1.000
_cell.angle_alpha   90.00
_cell.angle_beta   90.00
_cell.angle_gamma   90.00
#
_symmetry.space_group_name_H-M   'P 1'
#
loop_
_entity.id
_entity.type
_entity.pdbx_description
1 polymer ?
#
loop_
_entity_poly.entity_id
_entity_poly.type
_entity_poly.pdbx_seq_one_letter_code
_entity_poly.pdbx_strand_id
1 'polypeptide(L)'
;MKRIVRLTIMAIAAAVFLYSAAMVLNYWLEMRSAEEFTDTLHELVVIQPTAANTEGERPTESTEPVEQAPIAVDFQQLLAQNQDVIAWIYCPDTPINYPIVQASDNNYYLRRRLDGKRHTAGTLFMDFRNEANFSNWNSIIYGHNMKNDTMFGTLTDYQEAAYFEAHPVMYLLTPEQNYRIDILTGFVTSAKDELYNAFYLDEAQKLALLERWQGGAEWDRDARLVTLSTCSYDFDNARYVLIGRLEPI
;
A
#
# COMPACT_ATOMS: atom_id res chain seq x y z
N MET A 1 -28.12 -49.45 -19.91
CA MET A 1 -28.14 -48.56 -18.74
C MET A 1 -26.73 -48.22 -18.21
N LYS A 2 -25.93 -49.19 -17.72
CA LYS A 2 -24.59 -48.94 -17.12
C LYS A 2 -23.60 -48.16 -18.03
N ARG A 3 -23.60 -48.41 -19.36
CA ARG A 3 -22.68 -47.72 -20.31
C ARG A 3 -23.07 -46.24 -20.52
N ILE A 4 -24.36 -45.92 -20.58
CA ILE A 4 -24.85 -44.56 -20.73
C ILE A 4 -24.51 -43.76 -19.47
N VAL A 5 -24.77 -44.29 -18.27
CA VAL A 5 -24.43 -43.65 -17.00
C VAL A 5 -22.92 -43.33 -16.90
N ARG A 6 -22.05 -44.27 -17.30
CA ARG A 6 -20.60 -44.03 -17.32
C ARG A 6 -20.21 -42.91 -18.28
N LEU A 7 -20.79 -42.88 -19.49
CA LEU A 7 -20.52 -41.82 -20.47
C LEU A 7 -21.00 -40.46 -19.98
N THR A 8 -22.16 -40.43 -19.32
CA THR A 8 -22.69 -39.16 -18.73
C THR A 8 -21.76 -38.65 -17.60
N ILE A 9 -21.32 -39.53 -16.71
CA ILE A 9 -20.38 -39.16 -15.64
C ILE A 9 -19.06 -38.64 -16.23
N MET A 10 -18.51 -39.32 -17.24
CA MET A 10 -17.28 -38.87 -17.91
C MET A 10 -17.47 -37.49 -18.59
N ALA A 11 -18.60 -37.25 -19.24
CA ALA A 11 -18.90 -35.96 -19.87
C ALA A 11 -19.01 -34.83 -18.84
N ILE A 12 -19.67 -35.09 -17.70
CA ILE A 12 -19.76 -34.11 -16.60
C ILE A 12 -18.37 -33.86 -16.03
N ALA A 13 -17.59 -34.89 -15.76
CA ALA A 13 -16.23 -34.72 -15.23
C ALA A 13 -15.32 -33.93 -16.20
N ALA A 14 -15.41 -34.22 -17.50
CA ALA A 14 -14.70 -33.45 -18.51
C ALA A 14 -15.14 -31.97 -18.57
N ALA A 15 -16.43 -31.73 -18.48
CA ALA A 15 -16.98 -30.35 -18.45
C ALA A 15 -16.50 -29.56 -17.21
N VAL A 16 -16.53 -30.18 -16.04
CA VAL A 16 -16.00 -29.58 -14.79
C VAL A 16 -14.51 -29.34 -14.90
N PHE A 17 -13.75 -30.27 -15.43
CA PHE A 17 -12.30 -30.11 -15.64
C PHE A 17 -12.00 -28.93 -16.58
N LEU A 18 -12.66 -28.85 -17.73
CA LEU A 18 -12.46 -27.77 -18.70
C LEU A 18 -12.86 -26.41 -18.12
N TYR A 19 -13.96 -26.36 -17.39
CA TYR A 19 -14.37 -25.14 -16.68
C TYR A 19 -13.33 -24.70 -15.67
N SER A 20 -12.86 -25.63 -14.82
CA SER A 20 -11.84 -25.33 -13.82
C SER A 20 -10.52 -24.89 -14.47
N ALA A 21 -10.09 -25.55 -15.54
CA ALA A 21 -8.90 -25.18 -16.30
C ALA A 21 -9.03 -23.77 -16.91
N ALA A 22 -10.20 -23.44 -17.48
CA ALA A 22 -10.47 -22.10 -18.01
C ALA A 22 -10.43 -21.03 -16.92
N MET A 23 -10.97 -21.32 -15.71
CA MET A 23 -10.92 -20.40 -14.56
C MET A 23 -9.48 -20.15 -14.09
N VAL A 24 -8.65 -21.20 -13.99
CA VAL A 24 -7.24 -21.07 -13.62
C VAL A 24 -6.46 -20.27 -14.67
N LEU A 25 -6.68 -20.57 -15.96
CA LEU A 25 -6.03 -19.85 -17.05
C LEU A 25 -6.43 -18.36 -17.04
N ASN A 26 -7.72 -18.06 -16.85
CA ASN A 26 -8.20 -16.69 -16.79
C ASN A 26 -7.58 -15.92 -15.61
N TYR A 27 -7.51 -16.55 -14.43
CA TYR A 27 -6.84 -15.98 -13.26
C TYR A 27 -5.35 -15.72 -13.53
N TRP A 28 -4.65 -16.66 -14.16
CA TRP A 28 -3.24 -16.49 -14.51
C TRP A 28 -3.01 -15.36 -15.52
N LEU A 29 -3.85 -15.27 -16.55
CA LEU A 29 -3.80 -14.16 -17.52
C LEU A 29 -4.08 -12.80 -16.89
N GLU A 30 -5.04 -12.75 -15.94
CA GLU A 30 -5.35 -11.54 -15.18
C GLU A 30 -4.13 -11.10 -14.36
N MET A 31 -3.51 -12.01 -13.60
CA MET A 31 -2.32 -11.69 -12.79
C MET A 31 -1.15 -11.20 -13.66
N ARG A 32 -0.87 -11.89 -14.75
CA ARG A 32 0.19 -11.49 -15.69
C ARG A 32 -0.04 -10.09 -16.28
N SER A 33 -1.28 -9.79 -16.64
CA SER A 33 -1.67 -8.46 -17.14
C SER A 33 -1.49 -7.35 -16.09
N ALA A 34 -1.56 -7.68 -14.80
CA ALA A 34 -1.29 -6.73 -13.73
C ALA A 34 0.22 -6.49 -13.56
N GLU A 35 1.02 -7.54 -13.59
CA GLU A 35 2.48 -7.43 -13.54
C GLU A 35 3.01 -6.56 -14.69
N GLU A 36 2.64 -6.89 -15.93
CA GLU A 36 3.01 -6.12 -17.12
C GLU A 36 2.60 -4.64 -17.00
N PHE A 37 1.43 -4.36 -16.44
CA PHE A 37 0.98 -2.97 -16.22
C PHE A 37 1.77 -2.28 -15.11
N THR A 38 2.07 -2.97 -14.01
CA THR A 38 2.89 -2.43 -12.92
C THR A 38 4.31 -2.11 -13.42
N ASP A 39 4.89 -2.98 -14.25
CA ASP A 39 6.19 -2.73 -14.86
C ASP A 39 6.21 -1.44 -15.71
N THR A 40 5.14 -1.17 -16.47
CA THR A 40 5.02 0.10 -17.21
C THR A 40 4.92 1.33 -16.30
N LEU A 41 4.34 1.18 -15.11
CA LEU A 41 4.32 2.26 -14.11
C LEU A 41 5.70 2.46 -13.47
N HIS A 42 6.46 1.39 -13.26
CA HIS A 42 7.83 1.47 -12.73
C HIS A 42 8.80 2.18 -13.69
N GLU A 43 8.52 2.20 -15.00
CA GLU A 43 9.29 3.01 -15.96
C GLU A 43 9.19 4.53 -15.69
N LEU A 44 8.15 4.96 -14.96
CA LEU A 44 7.95 6.36 -14.52
C LEU A 44 8.70 6.69 -13.22
N VAL A 45 9.40 5.71 -12.64
CA VAL A 45 10.15 5.84 -11.40
C VAL A 45 11.65 5.71 -11.69
N VAL A 46 12.41 6.72 -11.30
CA VAL A 46 13.87 6.72 -11.42
C VAL A 46 14.49 6.54 -10.05
N ILE A 47 15.34 5.52 -9.90
CA ILE A 47 16.15 5.37 -8.68
C ILE A 47 17.17 6.51 -8.67
N GLN A 48 17.11 7.35 -7.64
CA GLN A 48 18.11 8.38 -7.43
C GLN A 48 19.31 7.75 -6.72
N PRO A 49 20.54 7.92 -7.21
CA PRO A 49 21.70 7.50 -6.44
C PRO A 49 21.69 8.29 -5.13
N THR A 50 21.57 7.58 -4.01
CA THR A 50 21.81 8.17 -2.69
C THR A 50 23.16 8.87 -2.76
N ALA A 51 23.23 10.13 -2.35
CA ALA A 51 24.48 10.87 -2.28
C ALA A 51 25.40 10.19 -1.26
N ALA A 52 25.99 9.07 -1.66
CA ALA A 52 27.10 8.44 -0.95
C ALA A 52 28.27 9.43 -1.09
N ASN A 53 28.74 9.93 0.05
CA ASN A 53 29.94 10.72 0.27
C ASN A 53 30.88 10.73 -0.93
N THR A 54 30.80 11.76 -1.76
CA THR A 54 31.88 12.10 -2.66
C THR A 54 32.96 12.73 -1.76
N GLU A 55 33.91 11.91 -1.30
CA GLU A 55 35.16 12.40 -0.69
C GLU A 55 35.80 13.34 -1.68
N GLY A 56 35.79 14.63 -1.43
CA GLY A 56 36.64 15.53 -2.19
C GLY A 56 36.27 17.00 -2.25
N GLU A 57 35.21 17.51 -1.60
CA GLU A 57 35.01 18.96 -1.51
C GLU A 57 34.86 19.43 -0.06
N ARG A 58 35.75 20.40 0.29
CA ARG A 58 35.84 21.01 1.62
C ARG A 58 34.56 21.76 1.95
N PRO A 59 33.89 21.51 3.12
CA PRO A 59 32.61 22.12 3.46
C PRO A 59 32.80 23.63 3.65
N THR A 60 32.09 24.41 2.86
CA THR A 60 31.79 25.82 3.15
C THR A 60 30.31 25.89 3.49
N GLU A 61 30.04 26.27 4.74
CA GLU A 61 28.74 26.51 5.37
C GLU A 61 27.87 25.28 5.70
N SER A 62 27.51 25.22 6.98
CA SER A 62 26.66 24.24 7.65
C SER A 62 25.23 24.26 7.10
N THR A 63 24.98 23.47 6.07
CA THR A 63 23.64 23.02 5.74
C THR A 63 23.61 21.52 6.09
N GLU A 64 22.79 21.14 7.04
CA GLU A 64 22.52 19.71 7.27
C GLU A 64 22.06 19.09 5.95
N PRO A 65 22.55 17.86 5.59
CA PRO A 65 22.14 17.23 4.35
C PRO A 65 20.61 17.05 4.41
N VAL A 66 19.88 17.70 3.50
CA VAL A 66 18.44 17.48 3.34
C VAL A 66 18.27 16.03 2.88
N GLU A 67 17.61 15.23 3.69
CA GLU A 67 17.26 13.85 3.33
C GLU A 67 16.42 13.88 2.04
N GLN A 68 16.78 13.03 1.08
CA GLN A 68 16.06 12.91 -0.19
C GLN A 68 15.51 11.48 -0.31
N ALA A 69 14.32 11.36 -0.89
CA ALA A 69 13.79 10.05 -1.23
C ALA A 69 14.73 9.32 -2.20
N PRO A 70 14.92 8.01 -2.07
CA PRO A 70 15.84 7.24 -2.93
C PRO A 70 15.31 7.04 -4.36
N ILE A 71 14.08 7.49 -4.64
CA ILE A 71 13.45 7.45 -5.96
C ILE A 71 12.87 8.82 -6.33
N ALA A 72 12.72 9.06 -7.63
CA ALA A 72 11.93 10.16 -8.18
C ALA A 72 10.81 9.61 -9.06
N VAL A 73 9.65 10.26 -9.05
CA VAL A 73 8.44 9.84 -9.77
C VAL A 73 8.04 10.92 -10.77
N ASP A 74 7.77 10.53 -12.01
CA ASP A 74 7.22 11.42 -13.03
C ASP A 74 5.70 11.58 -12.83
N PHE A 75 5.32 12.47 -11.91
CA PHE A 75 3.91 12.79 -11.64
C PHE A 75 3.20 13.43 -12.84
N GLN A 76 3.91 14.10 -13.74
CA GLN A 76 3.30 14.67 -14.93
C GLN A 76 2.75 13.56 -15.83
N GLN A 77 3.50 12.52 -16.07
CA GLN A 77 3.06 11.38 -16.86
C GLN A 77 2.01 10.54 -16.13
N LEU A 78 2.12 10.35 -14.80
CA LEU A 78 1.11 9.64 -14.01
C LEU A 78 -0.24 10.35 -14.03
N LEU A 79 -0.27 11.66 -13.79
CA LEU A 79 -1.49 12.47 -13.81
C LEU A 79 -2.10 12.57 -15.21
N ALA A 80 -1.30 12.47 -16.27
CA ALA A 80 -1.81 12.37 -17.64
C ALA A 80 -2.54 11.03 -17.88
N GLN A 81 -2.18 9.96 -17.17
CA GLN A 81 -2.86 8.67 -17.23
C GLN A 81 -4.11 8.65 -16.34
N ASN A 82 -4.02 9.20 -15.14
CA ASN A 82 -5.13 9.22 -14.18
C ASN A 82 -5.00 10.42 -13.22
N GLN A 83 -5.98 11.31 -13.24
CA GLN A 83 -6.04 12.51 -12.41
C GLN A 83 -6.31 12.21 -10.92
N ASP A 84 -6.75 10.99 -10.58
CA ASP A 84 -6.99 10.56 -9.21
C ASP A 84 -5.70 10.19 -8.46
N VAL A 85 -4.53 10.21 -9.13
CA VAL A 85 -3.23 9.97 -8.48
C VAL A 85 -2.91 11.12 -7.55
N ILE A 86 -2.61 10.77 -6.30
CA ILE A 86 -2.26 11.75 -5.24
C ILE A 86 -0.83 11.56 -4.74
N ALA A 87 -0.30 10.33 -4.79
CA ALA A 87 1.01 10.01 -4.27
C ALA A 87 1.60 8.74 -4.89
N TRP A 88 2.82 8.44 -4.51
CA TRP A 88 3.51 7.18 -4.72
C TRP A 88 4.12 6.71 -3.41
N ILE A 89 3.94 5.44 -3.03
CA ILE A 89 4.58 4.84 -1.86
C ILE A 89 5.70 3.90 -2.29
N TYR A 90 6.82 3.98 -1.58
CA TYR A 90 7.98 3.14 -1.80
C TYR A 90 8.58 2.65 -0.48
N CYS A 91 8.79 1.35 -0.36
CA CYS A 91 9.54 0.74 0.73
C CYS A 91 10.78 0.05 0.14
N PRO A 92 12.00 0.49 0.48
CA PRO A 92 13.23 -0.13 -0.01
C PRO A 92 13.29 -1.63 0.28
N ASP A 93 13.83 -2.39 -0.66
CA ASP A 93 14.06 -3.84 -0.57
C ASP A 93 12.79 -4.68 -0.34
N THR A 94 11.62 -4.11 -0.68
CA THR A 94 10.31 -4.79 -0.63
C THR A 94 9.55 -4.60 -1.94
N PRO A 95 8.48 -5.40 -2.20
CA PRO A 95 7.60 -5.20 -3.35
C PRO A 95 6.76 -3.91 -3.30
N ILE A 96 6.73 -3.17 -2.18
CA ILE A 96 5.90 -1.97 -2.03
C ILE A 96 6.52 -0.82 -2.83
N ASN A 97 6.01 -0.62 -4.05
CA ASN A 97 6.43 0.42 -5.00
C ASN A 97 5.26 0.74 -5.94
N TYR A 98 4.29 1.54 -5.46
CA TYR A 98 2.99 1.70 -6.12
C TYR A 98 2.45 3.12 -6.06
N PRO A 99 1.67 3.56 -7.08
CA PRO A 99 0.88 4.77 -7.00
C PRO A 99 -0.24 4.63 -5.97
N ILE A 100 -0.60 5.75 -5.36
CA ILE A 100 -1.77 5.90 -4.50
C ILE A 100 -2.75 6.83 -5.19
N VAL A 101 -4.00 6.40 -5.23
CA VAL A 101 -5.10 7.18 -5.81
C VAL A 101 -6.13 7.57 -4.75
N GLN A 102 -6.98 8.54 -5.07
CA GLN A 102 -8.15 8.85 -4.24
C GLN A 102 -9.37 9.07 -5.13
N ALA A 103 -10.47 8.39 -4.81
CA ALA A 103 -11.75 8.55 -5.49
C ALA A 103 -12.79 9.16 -4.54
N SER A 104 -14.02 9.36 -5.02
CA SER A 104 -15.13 9.84 -4.19
C SER A 104 -15.69 8.81 -3.21
N ASP A 105 -15.21 7.56 -3.25
CA ASP A 105 -15.57 6.47 -2.33
C ASP A 105 -14.43 5.46 -2.18
N ASN A 106 -14.52 4.58 -1.17
CA ASN A 106 -13.53 3.53 -0.90
C ASN A 106 -13.75 2.21 -1.68
N ASN A 107 -14.67 2.19 -2.67
CA ASN A 107 -14.98 0.98 -3.44
C ASN A 107 -14.41 1.02 -4.87
N TYR A 108 -14.27 2.21 -5.44
CA TYR A 108 -13.93 2.36 -6.85
C TYR A 108 -12.62 1.66 -7.20
N TYR A 109 -11.53 1.97 -6.50
CA TYR A 109 -10.20 1.40 -6.73
C TYR A 109 -9.95 0.06 -6.05
N LEU A 110 -10.86 -0.40 -5.21
CA LEU A 110 -10.76 -1.70 -4.58
C LEU A 110 -10.63 -2.84 -5.62
N ARG A 111 -11.21 -2.67 -6.80
CA ARG A 111 -11.15 -3.66 -7.89
C ARG A 111 -10.93 -3.01 -9.27
N ARG A 112 -10.12 -1.96 -9.32
CA ARG A 112 -9.69 -1.31 -10.57
C ARG A 112 -8.22 -0.94 -10.49
N ARG A 113 -7.53 -1.15 -11.61
CA ARG A 113 -6.19 -0.64 -11.82
C ARG A 113 -6.22 0.86 -12.08
N LEU A 114 -5.04 1.48 -12.11
CA LEU A 114 -4.87 2.89 -12.40
C LEU A 114 -5.50 3.30 -13.76
N ASP A 115 -5.47 2.41 -14.77
CA ASP A 115 -6.08 2.62 -16.08
C ASP A 115 -7.63 2.47 -16.09
N GLY A 116 -8.26 2.31 -14.93
CA GLY A 116 -9.70 2.15 -14.74
C GLY A 116 -10.24 0.75 -15.07
N LYS A 117 -9.44 -0.16 -15.62
CA LYS A 117 -9.87 -1.52 -15.91
C LYS A 117 -10.10 -2.34 -14.63
N ARG A 118 -11.11 -3.20 -14.65
CA ARG A 118 -11.36 -4.11 -13.53
C ARG A 118 -10.20 -5.09 -13.36
N HIS A 119 -9.77 -5.24 -12.12
CA HIS A 119 -8.72 -6.18 -11.73
C HIS A 119 -8.84 -6.56 -10.25
N THR A 120 -8.53 -7.79 -9.90
CA THR A 120 -8.61 -8.33 -8.52
C THR A 120 -7.68 -7.63 -7.54
N ALA A 121 -6.47 -7.25 -7.97
CA ALA A 121 -5.51 -6.56 -7.12
C ALA A 121 -5.88 -5.10 -6.81
N GLY A 122 -6.76 -4.48 -7.62
CA GLY A 122 -7.08 -3.06 -7.46
C GLY A 122 -5.89 -2.13 -7.64
N THR A 123 -5.94 -1.00 -6.99
CA THR A 123 -4.85 -0.02 -6.82
C THR A 123 -4.82 0.40 -5.36
N LEU A 124 -3.68 0.79 -4.81
CA LEU A 124 -3.63 1.39 -3.48
C LEU A 124 -4.41 2.70 -3.47
N PHE A 125 -5.25 2.91 -2.47
CA PHE A 125 -6.08 4.11 -2.42
C PHE A 125 -6.18 4.70 -1.02
N MET A 126 -6.22 6.03 -0.96
CA MET A 126 -6.48 6.76 0.28
C MET A 126 -7.97 6.76 0.59
N ASP A 127 -8.32 6.75 1.88
CA ASP A 127 -9.70 6.94 2.34
C ASP A 127 -10.27 8.24 1.76
N PHE A 128 -11.46 8.16 1.18
CA PHE A 128 -12.09 9.30 0.49
C PHE A 128 -12.38 10.49 1.42
N ARG A 129 -12.35 10.30 2.75
CA ARG A 129 -12.56 11.33 3.77
C ARG A 129 -11.27 12.08 4.11
N ASN A 130 -10.11 11.55 3.73
CA ASN A 130 -8.84 12.22 3.94
C ASN A 130 -8.65 13.38 2.94
N GLU A 131 -7.88 14.39 3.35
CA GLU A 131 -7.37 15.40 2.45
C GLU A 131 -6.23 14.83 1.60
N ALA A 132 -6.29 15.02 0.28
CA ALA A 132 -5.34 14.45 -0.69
C ALA A 132 -3.88 14.88 -0.47
N ASN A 133 -3.65 15.99 0.22
CA ASN A 133 -2.33 16.54 0.54
C ASN A 133 -1.73 16.00 1.86
N PHE A 134 -2.31 14.94 2.44
CA PHE A 134 -1.85 14.32 3.69
C PHE A 134 -1.80 15.27 4.90
N SER A 135 -2.65 16.30 4.93
CA SER A 135 -2.70 17.27 6.03
C SER A 135 -3.48 16.79 7.25
N ASN A 136 -4.23 15.70 7.16
CA ASN A 136 -4.94 15.14 8.30
C ASN A 136 -3.98 14.59 9.36
N TRP A 137 -4.47 14.52 10.60
CA TRP A 137 -3.75 13.87 11.69
C TRP A 137 -3.38 12.41 11.39
N ASN A 138 -4.27 11.66 10.72
CA ASN A 138 -4.02 10.30 10.27
C ASN A 138 -4.58 10.11 8.85
N SER A 139 -3.71 9.79 7.90
CA SER A 139 -4.08 9.46 6.52
C SER A 139 -4.11 7.95 6.35
N ILE A 140 -5.26 7.41 5.91
CA ILE A 140 -5.45 5.96 5.80
C ILE A 140 -5.32 5.53 4.34
N ILE A 141 -4.41 4.61 4.07
CA ILE A 141 -4.18 4.02 2.75
C ILE A 141 -4.54 2.55 2.79
N TYR A 142 -5.37 2.13 1.85
CA TYR A 142 -5.85 0.76 1.72
C TYR A 142 -5.16 0.05 0.56
N GLY A 143 -4.89 -1.24 0.75
CA GLY A 143 -4.40 -2.14 -0.30
C GLY A 143 -4.81 -3.58 -0.04
N HIS A 144 -4.92 -4.38 -1.10
CA HIS A 144 -5.19 -5.81 -0.96
C HIS A 144 -3.99 -6.57 -0.38
N ASN A 145 -4.28 -7.57 0.46
CA ASN A 145 -3.33 -8.60 0.85
C ASN A 145 -3.32 -9.67 -0.25
N MET A 146 -2.40 -9.53 -1.20
CA MET A 146 -2.28 -10.45 -2.34
C MET A 146 -1.33 -11.60 -2.00
N LYS A 147 -1.70 -12.83 -2.35
CA LYS A 147 -0.91 -14.04 -2.07
C LYS A 147 0.43 -14.11 -2.82
N ASN A 148 0.62 -13.29 -3.84
CA ASN A 148 1.86 -13.15 -4.60
C ASN A 148 2.68 -11.93 -4.13
N ASP A 149 2.48 -11.48 -2.91
CA ASP A 149 3.19 -10.40 -2.22
C ASP A 149 3.05 -9.01 -2.87
N THR A 150 2.23 -8.87 -3.93
CA THR A 150 1.94 -7.58 -4.54
C THR A 150 0.98 -6.74 -3.69
N MET A 151 0.85 -5.47 -4.02
CA MET A 151 0.09 -4.47 -3.28
C MET A 151 0.58 -4.38 -1.82
N PHE A 152 -0.29 -4.67 -0.85
CA PHE A 152 0.03 -4.76 0.57
C PHE A 152 0.15 -6.20 1.07
N GLY A 153 0.54 -7.15 0.19
CA GLY A 153 0.74 -8.55 0.55
C GLY A 153 1.79 -8.74 1.64
N THR A 154 2.91 -8.01 1.55
CA THR A 154 4.03 -8.08 2.51
C THR A 154 3.82 -7.25 3.78
N LEU A 155 2.72 -6.49 3.90
CA LEU A 155 2.47 -5.71 5.12
C LEU A 155 2.35 -6.60 6.37
N THR A 156 1.81 -7.81 6.23
CA THR A 156 1.69 -8.74 7.36
C THR A 156 3.03 -9.28 7.83
N ASP A 157 4.10 -9.19 7.04
CA ASP A 157 5.46 -9.63 7.41
C ASP A 157 6.06 -8.75 8.51
N TYR A 158 5.55 -7.51 8.67
CA TYR A 158 5.90 -6.64 9.79
C TYR A 158 5.49 -7.18 11.17
N GLN A 159 4.75 -8.28 11.25
CA GLN A 159 4.53 -9.02 12.50
C GLN A 159 5.83 -9.72 12.98
N GLU A 160 6.76 -10.00 12.07
CA GLU A 160 8.06 -10.56 12.39
C GLU A 160 9.04 -9.44 12.75
N ALA A 161 9.60 -9.49 13.96
CA ALA A 161 10.50 -8.46 14.47
C ALA A 161 11.69 -8.20 13.54
N ALA A 162 12.27 -9.25 12.97
CA ALA A 162 13.39 -9.13 12.03
C ALA A 162 13.02 -8.36 10.75
N TYR A 163 11.79 -8.54 10.24
CA TYR A 163 11.31 -7.80 9.08
C TYR A 163 11.04 -6.33 9.43
N PHE A 164 10.44 -6.09 10.59
CA PHE A 164 10.19 -4.74 11.09
C PHE A 164 11.50 -3.95 11.28
N GLU A 165 12.53 -4.58 11.87
CA GLU A 165 13.86 -3.98 12.04
C GLU A 165 14.59 -3.74 10.72
N ALA A 166 14.38 -4.60 9.72
CA ALA A 166 15.01 -4.47 8.40
C ALA A 166 14.37 -3.37 7.53
N HIS A 167 13.08 -3.07 7.74
CA HIS A 167 12.32 -2.12 6.92
C HIS A 167 11.66 -1.01 7.76
N PRO A 168 12.42 -0.23 8.56
CA PRO A 168 11.87 0.74 9.51
C PRO A 168 11.35 2.02 8.83
N VAL A 169 11.63 2.21 7.53
CA VAL A 169 11.35 3.44 6.78
C VAL A 169 10.69 3.13 5.45
N MET A 170 9.67 3.91 5.11
CA MET A 170 9.12 4.01 3.76
C MET A 170 9.18 5.46 3.28
N TYR A 171 8.91 5.66 2.01
CA TYR A 171 8.84 7.00 1.41
C TYR A 171 7.47 7.20 0.75
N LEU A 172 6.92 8.38 0.93
CA LEU A 172 5.70 8.83 0.29
C LEU A 172 6.03 10.06 -0.55
N LEU A 173 5.94 9.91 -1.86
CA LEU A 173 6.20 11.00 -2.79
C LEU A 173 4.88 11.57 -3.27
N THR A 174 4.77 12.89 -3.34
CA THR A 174 3.62 13.59 -3.90
C THR A 174 4.07 14.62 -4.93
N PRO A 175 3.18 15.16 -5.76
CA PRO A 175 3.53 16.21 -6.70
C PRO A 175 4.11 17.47 -6.04
N GLU A 176 3.78 17.74 -4.77
CA GLU A 176 4.12 18.99 -4.07
C GLU A 176 5.21 18.81 -3.02
N GLN A 177 5.16 17.70 -2.26
CA GLN A 177 6.03 17.45 -1.11
C GLN A 177 6.33 15.97 -0.97
N ASN A 178 7.61 15.63 -0.75
CA ASN A 178 8.00 14.28 -0.38
C ASN A 178 8.03 14.09 1.13
N TYR A 179 7.78 12.87 1.56
CA TYR A 179 7.77 12.50 2.97
C TYR A 179 8.55 11.20 3.18
N ARG A 180 9.22 11.15 4.31
CA ARG A 180 9.66 9.92 4.94
C ARG A 180 8.58 9.42 5.88
N ILE A 181 8.38 8.12 5.94
CA ILE A 181 7.48 7.44 6.86
C ILE A 181 8.35 6.62 7.82
N ASP A 182 8.48 7.05 9.07
CA ASP A 182 9.10 6.26 10.13
C ASP A 182 8.06 5.27 10.67
N ILE A 183 8.30 3.97 10.48
CA ILE A 183 7.37 2.93 10.94
C ILE A 183 7.41 2.85 12.47
N LEU A 184 6.26 3.01 13.11
CA LEU A 184 6.13 3.08 14.55
C LEU A 184 5.61 1.77 15.16
N THR A 185 4.56 1.21 14.56
CA THR A 185 3.93 -0.01 15.06
C THR A 185 3.09 -0.70 14.00
N GLY A 186 2.89 -2.01 14.16
CA GLY A 186 1.95 -2.79 13.35
C GLY A 186 1.20 -3.80 14.21
N PHE A 187 -0.09 -3.99 13.93
CA PHE A 187 -0.93 -4.92 14.69
C PHE A 187 -2.15 -5.37 13.90
N VAL A 188 -2.74 -6.48 14.36
CA VAL A 188 -4.02 -6.97 13.84
C VAL A 188 -5.16 -6.31 14.60
N THR A 189 -6.15 -5.81 13.86
CA THR A 189 -7.36 -5.20 14.41
C THR A 189 -8.61 -5.53 13.59
N SER A 190 -9.77 -5.09 14.04
CA SER A 190 -11.04 -5.25 13.32
C SER A 190 -11.22 -4.15 12.27
N ALA A 191 -11.87 -4.47 11.15
CA ALA A 191 -12.35 -3.47 10.19
C ALA A 191 -13.33 -2.44 10.78
N LYS A 192 -13.77 -2.62 12.04
CA LYS A 192 -14.64 -1.71 12.79
C LYS A 192 -13.87 -0.92 13.87
N ASP A 193 -12.56 -0.99 13.88
CA ASP A 193 -11.74 -0.26 14.84
C ASP A 193 -11.95 1.26 14.73
N GLU A 194 -11.84 1.96 15.85
CA GLU A 194 -12.00 3.41 15.93
C GLU A 194 -10.97 4.17 15.09
N LEU A 195 -9.79 3.56 14.83
CA LEU A 195 -8.77 4.15 13.95
C LEU A 195 -9.35 4.55 12.57
N TYR A 196 -10.34 3.79 12.04
CA TYR A 196 -11.00 4.09 10.78
C TYR A 196 -11.99 5.26 10.86
N ASN A 197 -12.23 5.78 12.06
CA ASN A 197 -13.05 6.97 12.33
C ASN A 197 -12.22 8.15 12.86
N ALA A 198 -10.89 8.10 12.73
CA ALA A 198 -9.95 9.10 13.23
C ALA A 198 -10.26 10.54 12.76
N PHE A 199 -11.00 10.70 11.66
CA PHE A 199 -11.47 11.99 11.14
C PHE A 199 -12.45 12.73 12.07
N TYR A 200 -13.13 12.00 12.95
CA TYR A 200 -14.19 12.54 13.81
C TYR A 200 -13.81 12.55 15.29
N LEU A 201 -12.57 12.17 15.62
CA LEU A 201 -12.10 12.08 16.99
C LEU A 201 -11.71 13.46 17.54
N ASP A 202 -12.09 13.71 18.77
CA ASP A 202 -11.55 14.83 19.54
C ASP A 202 -10.13 14.52 20.05
N GLU A 203 -9.46 15.54 20.63
CA GLU A 203 -8.08 15.38 21.10
C GLU A 203 -7.91 14.32 22.20
N ALA A 204 -8.90 14.13 23.08
CA ALA A 204 -8.86 13.09 24.11
C ALA A 204 -8.95 11.68 23.52
N GLN A 205 -9.79 11.51 22.50
CA GLN A 205 -9.94 10.24 21.78
C GLN A 205 -8.71 9.92 20.93
N LYS A 206 -8.10 10.91 20.26
CA LYS A 206 -6.83 10.75 19.56
C LYS A 206 -5.73 10.30 20.52
N LEU A 207 -5.64 10.95 21.69
CA LEU A 207 -4.67 10.59 22.70
C LEU A 207 -4.86 9.13 23.18
N ALA A 208 -6.09 8.72 23.43
CA ALA A 208 -6.41 7.34 23.82
C ALA A 208 -6.02 6.31 22.74
N LEU A 209 -6.18 6.66 21.45
CA LEU A 209 -5.67 5.83 20.35
C LEU A 209 -4.14 5.76 20.37
N LEU A 210 -3.45 6.89 20.49
CA LEU A 210 -1.99 6.91 20.58
C LEU A 210 -1.48 6.06 21.76
N GLU A 211 -2.04 6.21 22.94
CA GLU A 211 -1.69 5.40 24.10
C GLU A 211 -1.89 3.89 23.85
N ARG A 212 -2.96 3.52 23.18
CA ARG A 212 -3.21 2.13 22.79
C ARG A 212 -2.17 1.58 21.79
N TRP A 213 -1.71 2.40 20.85
CA TRP A 213 -0.76 1.98 19.82
C TRP A 213 0.70 2.00 20.27
N GLN A 214 1.05 2.90 21.20
CA GLN A 214 2.43 3.16 21.62
C GLN A 214 3.09 1.99 22.34
N GLY A 215 2.34 1.11 22.96
CA GLY A 215 2.93 0.03 23.76
C GLY A 215 3.91 0.50 24.85
N GLY A 216 3.82 1.80 25.24
CA GLY A 216 4.71 2.44 26.20
C GLY A 216 5.77 3.38 25.62
N ALA A 217 5.85 3.55 24.28
CA ALA A 217 6.71 4.55 23.66
C ALA A 217 6.07 5.95 23.70
N GLU A 218 6.87 7.01 23.81
CA GLU A 218 6.38 8.38 23.67
C GLU A 218 6.40 8.78 22.20
N TRP A 219 5.21 9.09 21.64
CA TRP A 219 5.07 9.65 20.30
C TRP A 219 4.74 11.13 20.40
N ASP A 220 5.19 11.89 19.41
CA ASP A 220 4.78 13.29 19.27
C ASP A 220 3.27 13.33 18.97
N ARG A 221 2.51 14.06 19.81
CA ARG A 221 1.04 14.19 19.69
C ARG A 221 0.62 14.98 18.48
N ASP A 222 1.49 15.88 18.03
CA ASP A 222 1.25 16.75 16.89
C ASP A 222 1.75 16.14 15.57
N ALA A 223 2.37 14.97 15.64
CA ALA A 223 2.86 14.26 14.47
C ALA A 223 1.70 13.87 13.54
N ARG A 224 1.92 14.07 12.25
CA ARG A 224 1.05 13.51 11.23
C ARG A 224 1.36 12.03 11.06
N LEU A 225 0.31 11.22 11.00
CA LEU A 225 0.41 9.77 10.88
C LEU A 225 -0.10 9.31 9.52
N VAL A 226 0.41 8.18 9.09
CA VAL A 226 -0.14 7.40 8.00
C VAL A 226 -0.43 5.98 8.49
N THR A 227 -1.60 5.48 8.18
CA THR A 227 -2.02 4.11 8.45
C THR A 227 -2.13 3.34 7.14
N LEU A 228 -1.30 2.33 6.95
CA LEU A 228 -1.41 1.38 5.85
C LEU A 228 -2.27 0.21 6.32
N SER A 229 -3.34 -0.10 5.59
CA SER A 229 -4.33 -1.10 6.00
C SER A 229 -4.54 -2.16 4.94
N THR A 230 -4.46 -3.42 5.34
CA THR A 230 -4.74 -4.58 4.48
C THR A 230 -5.62 -5.61 5.18
N CYS A 231 -6.16 -6.58 4.42
CA CYS A 231 -6.89 -7.70 5.01
C CYS A 231 -5.94 -8.62 5.77
N SER A 232 -6.39 -9.13 6.91
CA SER A 232 -5.77 -10.21 7.65
C SER A 232 -6.76 -11.38 7.77
N TYR A 233 -6.24 -12.58 8.01
CA TYR A 233 -7.04 -13.79 8.08
C TYR A 233 -7.11 -14.38 9.50
N ASP A 234 -6.73 -13.60 10.52
CA ASP A 234 -6.69 -14.01 11.91
C ASP A 234 -8.09 -14.28 12.48
N PHE A 235 -9.07 -13.49 12.04
CA PHE A 235 -10.50 -13.63 12.36
C PHE A 235 -11.37 -12.95 11.31
N ASP A 236 -12.70 -13.09 11.41
CA ASP A 236 -13.64 -12.48 10.47
C ASP A 236 -13.53 -10.94 10.45
N ASN A 237 -13.30 -10.37 9.27
CA ASN A 237 -13.08 -8.94 9.06
C ASN A 237 -11.81 -8.38 9.77
N ALA A 238 -10.82 -9.23 10.04
CA ALA A 238 -9.54 -8.79 10.53
C ALA A 238 -8.80 -7.91 9.50
N ARG A 239 -8.05 -6.96 10.02
CA ARG A 239 -7.13 -6.10 9.27
C ARG A 239 -5.76 -6.13 9.93
N TYR A 240 -4.72 -6.16 9.13
CA TYR A 240 -3.42 -5.75 9.59
C TYR A 240 -3.23 -4.28 9.27
N VAL A 241 -2.77 -3.52 10.24
CA VAL A 241 -2.45 -2.10 10.09
C VAL A 241 -1.01 -1.87 10.46
N LEU A 242 -0.35 -1.02 9.68
CA LEU A 242 1.00 -0.52 9.94
C LEU A 242 0.90 1.00 10.04
N ILE A 243 1.36 1.56 11.16
CA ILE A 243 1.28 2.98 11.44
C ILE A 243 2.67 3.57 11.40
N GLY A 244 2.83 4.65 10.65
CA GLY A 244 4.06 5.40 10.55
C GLY A 244 3.85 6.89 10.78
N ARG A 245 4.93 7.56 11.23
CA ARG A 245 5.00 9.02 11.33
C ARG A 245 5.43 9.60 10.00
N LEU A 246 4.73 10.63 9.57
CA LEU A 246 4.97 11.29 8.29
C LEU A 246 5.83 12.54 8.50
N GLU A 247 7.07 12.51 8.04
CA GLU A 247 8.05 13.60 8.14
C GLU A 247 8.32 14.18 6.74
N PRO A 248 8.16 15.49 6.51
CA PRO A 248 8.54 16.11 5.25
C PRO A 248 10.06 16.08 5.03
N ILE A 249 10.49 15.81 3.79
CA ILE A 249 11.89 15.75 3.36
C ILE A 249 12.13 16.57 2.09
#